data_b9efe68c8752571dc24a502d518a9f22
#
_entry.id   b9efe68c8752571dc24a502d518a9f22
#
_cell.length_a   1.000
_cell.length_b   1.000
_cell.length_c   1.000
_cell.angle_alpha   90.00
_cell.angle_beta   90.00
_cell.angle_gamma   90.00
#
_symmetry.space_group_name_H-M   'P 1'
#
loop_
_entity.id
_entity.type
_entity.pdbx_description
1 polymer ?
#
loop_
_entity_poly.entity_id
_entity_poly.type
_entity_poly.pdbx_seq_one_letter_code
_entity_poly.pdbx_strand_id
1 'polypeptide(L)'
;FDAIIHLAGKAHDTKNQSAAQSYFDINTGLTQKIFDFFLESSAKKFIFFSSVKAAADSVVGDMLTEDVIPAPVGPYGESKIRAEEYIKEHFAFPTASSCECSPFREMTSVTEKQVYILRPCMIHGPGNKGNLNLLYNVVKKGIPWPLGDFENRRSFTSIDNLCYVIEGLLTKEVPTGIYHMGDDEALSTNELIAIMCEAMGKQPHIWKMNKGFMEGCAGLGTLLHLPLNTERLRKLTENYVVSNAKIKAALGID
;
A
#
# COMPACT_ATOMS: atom_id res chain seq x y z
N PHE A 1 11.42 -25.73 4.12
CA PHE A 1 10.29 -24.81 3.94
C PHE A 1 10.16 -24.48 2.46
N ASP A 2 8.91 -24.25 2.00
CA ASP A 2 8.60 -24.12 0.57
C ASP A 2 8.47 -22.65 0.14
N ALA A 3 8.22 -21.76 1.09
CA ALA A 3 8.05 -20.35 0.82
C ALA A 3 8.63 -19.47 1.94
N ILE A 4 8.99 -18.23 1.57
CA ILE A 4 9.36 -17.16 2.50
C ILE A 4 8.38 -16.01 2.30
N ILE A 5 7.69 -15.62 3.38
CA ILE A 5 6.83 -14.44 3.41
C ILE A 5 7.55 -13.37 4.22
N HIS A 6 8.05 -12.35 3.55
CA HIS A 6 8.80 -11.28 4.19
C HIS A 6 7.88 -10.09 4.55
N LEU A 7 7.38 -10.11 5.78
CA LEU A 7 6.52 -9.08 6.37
C LEU A 7 7.29 -8.01 7.14
N ALA A 8 8.55 -8.31 7.52
CA ALA A 8 9.32 -7.39 8.35
C ALA A 8 9.56 -6.06 7.62
N GLY A 9 9.26 -4.99 8.30
CA GLY A 9 9.42 -3.66 7.75
C GLY A 9 9.04 -2.57 8.74
N LYS A 10 9.66 -1.41 8.60
CA LYS A 10 9.33 -0.20 9.35
C LYS A 10 8.32 0.61 8.54
N ALA A 11 7.10 0.78 9.05
CA ALA A 11 6.01 1.46 8.36
C ALA A 11 5.49 2.71 9.08
N HIS A 12 5.44 2.69 10.41
CA HIS A 12 4.77 3.73 11.19
C HIS A 12 5.74 4.40 12.16
N ASP A 13 6.13 5.61 11.84
CA ASP A 13 6.71 6.53 12.79
C ASP A 13 5.80 7.76 12.93
N THR A 14 4.68 7.58 13.61
CA THR A 14 3.69 8.64 13.84
C THR A 14 4.27 9.80 14.65
N LYS A 15 5.42 9.61 15.29
CA LYS A 15 6.12 10.62 16.08
C LYS A 15 7.28 11.27 15.33
N ASN A 16 7.57 10.81 14.11
CA ASN A 16 8.67 11.32 13.27
C ASN A 16 10.04 11.35 13.96
N GLN A 17 10.27 10.40 14.89
CA GLN A 17 11.45 10.36 15.76
C GLN A 17 12.58 9.48 15.20
N SER A 18 12.31 8.69 14.18
CA SER A 18 13.31 7.82 13.59
C SER A 18 14.11 8.54 12.53
N ALA A 19 15.42 8.40 12.58
CA ALA A 19 16.27 8.82 11.48
C ALA A 19 15.86 8.12 10.17
N ALA A 20 15.87 8.85 9.07
CA ALA A 20 15.54 8.30 7.73
C ALA A 20 16.33 7.01 7.44
N GLN A 21 17.58 6.95 7.87
CA GLN A 21 18.47 5.80 7.70
C GLN A 21 17.86 4.49 8.23
N SER A 22 17.16 4.52 9.34
CA SER A 22 16.55 3.30 9.92
C SER A 22 15.47 2.67 9.04
N TYR A 23 14.84 3.45 8.13
CA TYR A 23 13.93 2.89 7.12
C TYR A 23 14.72 2.10 6.07
N PHE A 24 15.84 2.63 5.62
CA PHE A 24 16.70 1.95 4.63
C PHE A 24 17.35 0.70 5.22
N ASP A 25 17.84 0.78 6.45
CA ASP A 25 18.47 -0.38 7.11
C ASP A 25 17.48 -1.55 7.25
N ILE A 26 16.23 -1.26 7.66
CA ILE A 26 15.21 -2.27 7.88
C ILE A 26 14.50 -2.65 6.58
N ASN A 27 13.96 -1.69 5.82
CA ASN A 27 13.15 -2.01 4.66
C ASN A 27 13.99 -2.46 3.46
N THR A 28 15.18 -1.90 3.27
CA THR A 28 16.07 -2.27 2.17
C THR A 28 17.09 -3.31 2.62
N GLY A 29 17.92 -2.98 3.61
CA GLY A 29 19.05 -3.82 4.00
C GLY A 29 18.64 -5.20 4.54
N LEU A 30 17.57 -5.29 5.33
CA LEU A 30 17.06 -6.59 5.78
C LEU A 30 16.43 -7.37 4.62
N THR A 31 15.73 -6.69 3.71
CA THR A 31 15.14 -7.35 2.52
C THR A 31 16.23 -7.96 1.64
N GLN A 32 17.33 -7.26 1.40
CA GLN A 32 18.46 -7.77 0.64
C GLN A 32 18.96 -9.10 1.24
N LYS A 33 19.26 -9.11 2.54
CA LYS A 33 19.75 -10.31 3.23
C LYS A 33 18.79 -11.50 3.17
N ILE A 34 17.48 -11.24 3.33
CA ILE A 34 16.47 -12.31 3.29
C ILE A 34 16.29 -12.79 1.85
N PHE A 35 16.38 -11.90 0.87
CA PHE A 35 16.26 -12.26 -0.53
C PHE A 35 17.47 -13.06 -1.02
N ASP A 36 18.70 -12.68 -0.64
CA ASP A 36 19.91 -13.44 -0.93
C ASP A 36 19.81 -14.85 -0.35
N PHE A 37 19.37 -14.95 0.90
CA PHE A 37 19.10 -16.26 1.53
C PHE A 37 18.04 -17.06 0.76
N PHE A 38 16.97 -16.40 0.28
CA PHE A 38 15.98 -17.06 -0.57
C PHE A 38 16.60 -17.63 -1.85
N LEU A 39 17.45 -16.87 -2.53
CA LEU A 39 18.08 -17.32 -3.77
C LEU A 39 18.93 -18.57 -3.57
N GLU A 40 19.62 -18.70 -2.44
CA GLU A 40 20.46 -19.84 -2.07
C GLU A 40 19.66 -21.02 -1.46
N SER A 41 18.46 -20.76 -0.93
CA SER A 41 17.64 -21.75 -0.26
C SER A 41 16.90 -22.68 -1.22
N SER A 42 16.31 -23.77 -0.70
CA SER A 42 15.40 -24.66 -1.43
C SER A 42 13.97 -24.10 -1.55
N ALA A 43 13.67 -22.95 -0.96
CA ALA A 43 12.35 -22.33 -1.05
C ALA A 43 12.00 -21.97 -2.51
N LYS A 44 10.77 -22.26 -2.89
CA LYS A 44 10.28 -22.03 -4.26
C LYS A 44 9.58 -20.69 -4.43
N LYS A 45 9.00 -20.12 -3.37
CA LYS A 45 8.21 -18.90 -3.43
C LYS A 45 8.72 -17.84 -2.46
N PHE A 46 8.82 -16.61 -2.94
CA PHE A 46 9.16 -15.45 -2.12
C PHE A 46 8.06 -14.40 -2.25
N ILE A 47 7.45 -14.01 -1.14
CA ILE A 47 6.43 -12.97 -1.08
C ILE A 47 6.97 -11.79 -0.28
N PHE A 48 7.23 -10.68 -0.97
CA PHE A 48 7.71 -9.44 -0.34
C PHE A 48 6.58 -8.45 -0.14
N PHE A 49 6.41 -7.99 1.09
CA PHE A 49 5.46 -6.93 1.43
C PHE A 49 6.09 -5.55 1.23
N SER A 50 5.81 -4.98 0.07
CA SER A 50 6.07 -3.59 -0.25
C SER A 50 4.90 -2.70 0.19
N SER A 51 4.56 -1.69 -0.58
CA SER A 51 3.44 -0.77 -0.33
C SER A 51 3.10 -0.04 -1.63
N VAL A 52 1.85 0.38 -1.80
CA VAL A 52 1.48 1.32 -2.87
C VAL A 52 2.25 2.64 -2.77
N LYS A 53 2.73 3.01 -1.58
CA LYS A 53 3.60 4.20 -1.37
C LYS A 53 5.01 4.05 -1.96
N ALA A 54 5.45 2.85 -2.29
CA ALA A 54 6.65 2.62 -3.10
C ALA A 54 6.42 3.02 -4.56
N ALA A 55 5.18 2.90 -5.04
CA ALA A 55 4.82 3.30 -6.40
C ALA A 55 4.58 4.81 -6.52
N ALA A 56 3.73 5.38 -5.64
CA ALA A 56 3.40 6.80 -5.70
C ALA A 56 2.93 7.35 -4.35
N ASP A 57 3.23 8.62 -4.07
CA ASP A 57 2.68 9.31 -2.90
C ASP A 57 1.25 9.82 -3.17
N SER A 58 0.95 10.18 -4.41
CA SER A 58 -0.38 10.59 -4.88
C SER A 58 -0.72 9.90 -6.19
N VAL A 59 -2.00 9.72 -6.47
CA VAL A 59 -2.49 9.12 -7.72
C VAL A 59 -2.67 10.22 -8.75
N VAL A 60 -2.08 10.03 -9.93
CA VAL A 60 -2.31 10.87 -11.11
C VAL A 60 -3.34 10.17 -11.98
N GLY A 61 -4.43 10.86 -12.31
CA GLY A 61 -5.59 10.26 -12.97
C GLY A 61 -6.55 9.62 -11.98
N ASP A 62 -7.34 8.65 -12.44
CA ASP A 62 -8.44 8.08 -11.67
C ASP A 62 -8.00 6.93 -10.76
N MET A 63 -6.97 6.18 -11.16
CA MET A 63 -6.57 4.95 -10.49
C MET A 63 -5.08 4.67 -10.66
N LEU A 64 -4.44 4.19 -9.61
CA LEU A 64 -3.05 3.71 -9.62
C LEU A 64 -3.00 2.27 -10.11
N THR A 65 -2.22 2.01 -11.17
CA THR A 65 -1.93 0.68 -11.70
C THR A 65 -0.46 0.32 -11.51
N GLU A 66 -0.10 -0.95 -11.74
CA GLU A 66 1.29 -1.43 -11.62
C GLU A 66 2.23 -0.86 -12.68
N ASP A 67 1.71 -0.31 -13.77
CA ASP A 67 2.47 0.25 -14.89
C ASP A 67 3.00 1.67 -14.61
N VAL A 68 2.63 2.25 -13.47
CA VAL A 68 3.10 3.58 -13.07
C VAL A 68 4.62 3.61 -12.93
N ILE A 69 5.24 4.68 -13.41
CA ILE A 69 6.66 4.96 -13.11
C ILE A 69 6.75 5.33 -11.63
N PRO A 70 7.51 4.58 -10.81
CA PRO A 70 7.58 4.83 -9.39
C PRO A 70 8.10 6.25 -9.07
N ALA A 71 7.35 6.95 -8.22
CA ALA A 71 7.69 8.28 -7.72
C ALA A 71 7.36 8.37 -6.20
N PRO A 72 8.08 7.59 -5.37
CA PRO A 72 7.86 7.61 -3.92
C PRO A 72 8.30 8.93 -3.30
N VAL A 73 7.66 9.31 -2.20
CA VAL A 73 8.03 10.49 -1.42
C VAL A 73 8.28 10.08 0.03
N GLY A 74 9.45 10.45 0.52
CA GLY A 74 9.88 10.22 1.90
C GLY A 74 10.47 8.84 2.16
N PRO A 75 11.13 8.69 3.34
CA PRO A 75 12.00 7.54 3.61
C PRO A 75 11.30 6.19 3.55
N TYR A 76 10.00 6.13 3.88
CA TYR A 76 9.23 4.90 3.83
C TYR A 76 9.05 4.38 2.39
N GLY A 77 8.49 5.21 1.51
CA GLY A 77 8.28 4.83 0.11
C GLY A 77 9.60 4.57 -0.62
N GLU A 78 10.59 5.46 -0.41
CA GLU A 78 11.93 5.35 -1.00
C GLU A 78 12.67 4.08 -0.55
N SER A 79 12.58 3.70 0.71
CA SER A 79 13.22 2.47 1.19
C SER A 79 12.53 1.20 0.67
N LYS A 80 11.21 1.24 0.48
CA LYS A 80 10.46 0.13 -0.10
C LYS A 80 10.75 -0.05 -1.59
N ILE A 81 10.79 1.05 -2.37
CA ILE A 81 11.12 0.94 -3.80
C ILE A 81 12.55 0.46 -4.03
N ARG A 82 13.53 0.89 -3.24
CA ARG A 82 14.90 0.36 -3.32
C ARG A 82 14.99 -1.14 -3.03
N ALA A 83 14.16 -1.64 -2.12
CA ALA A 83 14.06 -3.08 -1.88
C ALA A 83 13.48 -3.83 -3.10
N GLU A 84 12.45 -3.26 -3.73
CA GLU A 84 11.89 -3.82 -4.97
C GLU A 84 12.89 -3.80 -6.14
N GLU A 85 13.65 -2.72 -6.27
CA GLU A 85 14.71 -2.59 -7.28
C GLU A 85 15.77 -3.66 -7.09
N TYR A 86 16.26 -3.86 -5.87
CA TYR A 86 17.20 -4.93 -5.55
C TYR A 86 16.67 -6.31 -5.95
N ILE A 87 15.42 -6.61 -5.61
CA ILE A 87 14.79 -7.89 -5.99
C ILE A 87 14.73 -8.04 -7.51
N LYS A 88 14.36 -6.99 -8.24
CA LYS A 88 14.27 -7.00 -9.72
C LYS A 88 15.64 -7.11 -10.41
N GLU A 89 16.67 -6.56 -9.82
CA GLU A 89 18.06 -6.67 -10.34
C GLU A 89 18.63 -8.08 -10.18
N HIS A 90 18.23 -8.79 -9.12
CA HIS A 90 18.75 -10.13 -8.81
C HIS A 90 17.82 -11.27 -9.21
N PHE A 91 16.65 -10.98 -9.77
CA PHE A 91 15.69 -11.96 -10.24
C PHE A 91 14.97 -11.48 -11.49
N ALA A 92 14.90 -12.34 -12.52
CA ALA A 92 14.25 -11.98 -13.79
C ALA A 92 12.74 -11.82 -13.65
N PHE A 93 12.26 -10.59 -13.76
CA PHE A 93 10.82 -10.29 -13.85
C PHE A 93 10.40 -10.30 -15.33
N PRO A 94 9.23 -10.87 -15.67
CA PRO A 94 8.69 -10.77 -17.01
C PRO A 94 8.45 -9.30 -17.37
N THR A 95 9.06 -8.82 -18.44
CA THR A 95 8.80 -7.48 -18.98
C THR A 95 7.69 -7.55 -20.03
N ALA A 96 6.81 -6.54 -20.08
CA ALA A 96 5.74 -6.46 -21.06
C ALA A 96 6.22 -6.48 -22.53
N SER A 97 7.52 -6.25 -22.78
CA SER A 97 8.14 -6.26 -24.11
C SER A 97 8.75 -7.61 -24.51
N SER A 98 8.62 -8.66 -23.71
CA SER A 98 9.05 -10.02 -24.11
C SER A 98 7.99 -10.76 -24.92
N CYS A 99 7.32 -10.04 -25.83
CA CYS A 99 6.51 -10.64 -26.87
C CYS A 99 7.44 -11.30 -27.90
N GLU A 100 7.42 -12.60 -27.93
CA GLU A 100 7.71 -13.51 -29.04
C GLU A 100 8.62 -12.94 -30.17
N CYS A 101 9.92 -13.06 -30.08
CA CYS A 101 10.84 -13.29 -31.20
C CYS A 101 12.30 -13.27 -30.74
N SER A 102 12.71 -14.23 -29.95
CA SER A 102 14.14 -14.55 -29.87
C SER A 102 14.32 -16.06 -29.96
N PRO A 103 14.86 -16.58 -31.06
CA PRO A 103 15.14 -18.01 -31.22
C PRO A 103 16.37 -18.50 -30.41
N PHE A 104 16.93 -17.66 -29.56
CA PHE A 104 18.03 -17.97 -28.66
C PHE A 104 17.58 -17.91 -27.19
N ARG A 105 16.57 -18.68 -26.83
CA ARG A 105 16.38 -19.06 -25.45
C ARG A 105 17.22 -20.29 -25.18
N GLU A 106 18.55 -20.07 -25.03
CA GLU A 106 19.38 -21.07 -24.38
C GLU A 106 18.76 -21.40 -23.04
N MET A 107 18.57 -22.69 -22.80
CA MET A 107 18.13 -23.32 -21.57
C MET A 107 19.04 -22.91 -20.40
N THR A 108 18.93 -21.66 -19.94
CA THR A 108 19.28 -21.36 -18.56
C THR A 108 18.16 -21.93 -17.72
N SER A 109 18.50 -22.86 -16.86
CA SER A 109 17.63 -23.56 -15.92
C SER A 109 16.49 -22.65 -15.48
N VAL A 110 15.26 -22.98 -15.89
CA VAL A 110 14.04 -22.35 -15.38
C VAL A 110 14.15 -22.53 -13.87
N THR A 111 14.52 -21.48 -13.17
CA THR A 111 14.52 -21.50 -11.72
C THR A 111 13.07 -21.75 -11.34
N GLU A 112 12.76 -22.89 -10.70
CA GLU A 112 11.41 -23.22 -10.18
C GLU A 112 10.92 -22.18 -9.15
N LYS A 113 11.69 -21.11 -8.95
CA LYS A 113 11.43 -20.05 -7.99
C LYS A 113 10.47 -19.01 -8.56
N GLN A 114 9.56 -18.57 -7.72
CA GLN A 114 8.58 -17.50 -8.01
C GLN A 114 8.73 -16.37 -6.99
N VAL A 115 8.65 -15.13 -7.47
CA VAL A 115 8.82 -13.93 -6.65
C VAL A 115 7.63 -13.01 -6.83
N TYR A 116 6.99 -12.65 -5.72
CA TYR A 116 5.84 -11.79 -5.68
C TYR A 116 6.13 -10.54 -4.84
N ILE A 117 6.02 -9.38 -5.45
CA ILE A 117 6.09 -8.09 -4.76
C ILE A 117 4.66 -7.60 -4.57
N LEU A 118 4.17 -7.64 -3.34
CA LEU A 118 2.83 -7.14 -3.00
C LEU A 118 2.92 -5.68 -2.57
N ARG A 119 2.09 -4.84 -3.16
CA ARG A 119 1.92 -3.44 -2.80
C ARG A 119 0.52 -3.22 -2.21
N PRO A 120 0.31 -3.53 -0.94
CA PRO A 120 -0.99 -3.31 -0.29
C PRO A 120 -1.28 -1.83 -0.12
N CYS A 121 -2.58 -1.50 -0.21
CA CYS A 121 -3.16 -0.25 0.26
C CYS A 121 -3.13 -0.17 1.79
N MET A 122 -3.88 0.75 2.39
CA MET A 122 -4.02 0.83 3.83
C MET A 122 -4.69 -0.44 4.37
N ILE A 123 -3.90 -1.29 5.02
CA ILE A 123 -4.41 -2.54 5.61
C ILE A 123 -5.27 -2.22 6.81
N HIS A 124 -6.43 -2.87 6.91
CA HIS A 124 -7.32 -2.78 8.06
C HIS A 124 -7.73 -4.17 8.56
N GLY A 125 -8.07 -4.22 9.84
CA GLY A 125 -8.47 -5.44 10.52
C GLY A 125 -8.22 -5.36 12.02
N PRO A 126 -8.54 -6.41 12.78
CA PRO A 126 -8.28 -6.47 14.22
C PRO A 126 -6.81 -6.20 14.54
N GLY A 127 -6.55 -5.33 15.53
CA GLY A 127 -5.20 -4.99 15.97
C GLY A 127 -4.45 -3.96 15.11
N ASN A 128 -5.09 -3.35 14.10
CA ASN A 128 -4.50 -2.29 13.30
C ASN A 128 -4.00 -1.13 14.18
N LYS A 129 -2.78 -0.61 13.86
CA LYS A 129 -2.15 0.52 14.57
C LYS A 129 -2.01 1.77 13.68
N GLY A 130 -2.57 1.76 12.48
CA GLY A 130 -2.42 2.85 11.49
C GLY A 130 -3.38 4.02 11.69
N ASN A 131 -3.40 4.90 10.68
CA ASN A 131 -4.22 6.12 10.65
C ASN A 131 -5.73 5.86 10.77
N LEU A 132 -6.18 4.67 10.35
CA LEU A 132 -7.58 4.27 10.49
C LEU A 132 -8.00 4.19 11.96
N ASN A 133 -7.11 3.78 12.86
CA ASN A 133 -7.35 3.80 14.30
C ASN A 133 -7.51 5.22 14.86
N LEU A 134 -6.81 6.19 14.29
CA LEU A 134 -6.99 7.59 14.70
C LEU A 134 -8.39 8.06 14.34
N LEU A 135 -8.86 7.76 13.13
CA LEU A 135 -10.22 8.06 12.70
C LEU A 135 -11.26 7.33 13.56
N TYR A 136 -11.07 6.03 13.80
CA TYR A 136 -11.92 5.25 14.68
C TYR A 136 -12.04 5.87 16.07
N ASN A 137 -10.95 6.32 16.66
CA ASN A 137 -10.95 6.97 17.97
C ASN A 137 -11.69 8.31 17.98
N VAL A 138 -11.61 9.10 16.89
CA VAL A 138 -12.37 10.34 16.72
C VAL A 138 -13.87 10.01 16.70
N VAL A 139 -14.28 9.04 15.89
CA VAL A 139 -15.65 8.58 15.76
C VAL A 139 -16.16 8.00 17.09
N LYS A 140 -15.39 7.15 17.74
CA LYS A 140 -15.71 6.55 19.03
C LYS A 140 -15.99 7.60 20.11
N LYS A 141 -15.23 8.68 20.13
CA LYS A 141 -15.41 9.82 21.05
C LYS A 141 -16.59 10.71 20.68
N GLY A 142 -17.26 10.50 19.55
CA GLY A 142 -18.34 11.35 19.05
C GLY A 142 -17.88 12.74 18.60
N ILE A 143 -16.59 12.92 18.27
CA ILE A 143 -16.05 14.19 17.78
C ILE A 143 -16.57 14.41 16.36
N PRO A 144 -17.20 15.56 16.05
CA PRO A 144 -17.70 15.85 14.72
C PRO A 144 -16.58 15.88 13.67
N TRP A 145 -16.85 15.29 12.50
CA TRP A 145 -15.96 15.34 11.36
C TRP A 145 -16.24 16.57 10.50
N PRO A 146 -15.34 17.57 10.42
CA PRO A 146 -15.63 18.84 9.78
C PRO A 146 -15.46 18.84 8.25
N LEU A 147 -14.87 17.79 7.68
CA LEU A 147 -14.52 17.70 6.26
C LEU A 147 -15.58 16.99 5.41
N GLY A 148 -16.84 17.01 5.83
CA GLY A 148 -17.94 16.33 5.15
C GLY A 148 -18.26 16.83 3.74
N ASP A 149 -17.78 18.01 3.36
CA ASP A 149 -17.93 18.57 2.02
C ASP A 149 -16.87 18.08 1.02
N PHE A 150 -15.86 17.37 1.52
CA PHE A 150 -14.82 16.77 0.69
C PHE A 150 -15.21 15.34 0.32
N GLU A 151 -15.38 15.11 -0.97
CA GLU A 151 -15.63 13.78 -1.53
C GLU A 151 -14.30 13.20 -2.01
N ASN A 152 -13.67 12.40 -1.19
CA ASN A 152 -12.48 11.65 -1.54
C ASN A 152 -12.83 10.16 -1.71
N ARG A 153 -12.00 9.43 -2.47
CA ARG A 153 -12.11 7.99 -2.58
C ARG A 153 -10.76 7.34 -2.33
N ARG A 154 -10.76 6.29 -1.53
CA ARG A 154 -9.53 5.56 -1.16
C ARG A 154 -9.75 4.07 -1.17
N SER A 155 -8.78 3.34 -1.71
CA SER A 155 -8.73 1.89 -1.59
C SER A 155 -8.12 1.49 -0.25
N PHE A 156 -8.69 0.45 0.32
CA PHE A 156 -8.24 -0.22 1.54
C PHE A 156 -7.92 -1.68 1.21
N THR A 157 -7.30 -2.38 2.13
CA THR A 157 -7.04 -3.82 2.03
C THR A 157 -7.44 -4.47 3.34
N SER A 158 -8.47 -5.31 3.33
CA SER A 158 -8.83 -6.07 4.51
C SER A 158 -7.79 -7.15 4.79
N ILE A 159 -7.56 -7.46 6.06
CA ILE A 159 -6.63 -8.53 6.43
C ILE A 159 -7.10 -9.88 5.91
N ASP A 160 -8.42 -10.10 5.83
CA ASP A 160 -8.98 -11.36 5.35
C ASP A 160 -8.72 -11.54 3.85
N ASN A 161 -8.96 -10.50 3.03
CA ASN A 161 -8.63 -10.52 1.60
C ASN A 161 -7.12 -10.65 1.37
N LEU A 162 -6.32 -10.00 2.21
CA LEU A 162 -4.87 -10.14 2.14
C LEU A 162 -4.41 -11.58 2.41
N CYS A 163 -4.95 -12.22 3.45
CA CYS A 163 -4.66 -13.63 3.75
C CYS A 163 -5.13 -14.55 2.63
N TYR A 164 -6.31 -14.31 2.06
CA TYR A 164 -6.83 -15.07 0.93
C TYR A 164 -5.90 -15.00 -0.30
N VAL A 165 -5.40 -13.81 -0.62
CA VAL A 165 -4.44 -13.64 -1.72
C VAL A 165 -3.12 -14.34 -1.44
N ILE A 166 -2.58 -14.24 -0.20
CA ILE A 166 -1.35 -14.93 0.18
C ILE A 166 -1.53 -16.44 0.04
N GLU A 167 -2.64 -17.00 0.49
CA GLU A 167 -2.95 -18.41 0.32
C GLU A 167 -2.99 -18.80 -1.17
N GLY A 168 -3.63 -17.97 -2.00
CA GLY A 168 -3.64 -18.15 -3.44
C GLY A 168 -2.25 -18.16 -4.07
N LEU A 169 -1.38 -17.22 -3.67
CA LEU A 169 0.01 -17.17 -4.14
C LEU A 169 0.84 -18.37 -3.69
N LEU A 170 0.54 -18.93 -2.53
CA LEU A 170 1.24 -20.10 -2.01
C LEU A 170 0.79 -21.40 -2.71
N THR A 171 -0.50 -21.53 -3.02
CA THR A 171 -1.11 -22.78 -3.48
C THR A 171 -1.30 -22.87 -4.98
N LYS A 172 -1.39 -21.75 -5.70
CA LYS A 172 -1.58 -21.70 -7.15
C LYS A 172 -0.29 -21.36 -7.89
N GLU A 173 -0.25 -21.69 -9.17
CA GLU A 173 0.81 -21.22 -10.07
C GLU A 173 0.44 -19.83 -10.58
N VAL A 174 1.07 -18.82 -9.99
CA VAL A 174 0.87 -17.42 -10.32
C VAL A 174 2.16 -16.87 -10.96
N PRO A 175 2.10 -16.08 -12.03
CA PRO A 175 3.29 -15.49 -12.62
C PRO A 175 4.07 -14.62 -11.62
N THR A 176 5.39 -14.71 -11.63
CA THR A 176 6.25 -13.75 -10.92
C THR A 176 5.89 -12.32 -11.33
N GLY A 177 5.75 -11.41 -10.36
CA GLY A 177 5.33 -10.06 -10.68
C GLY A 177 5.14 -9.13 -9.48
N ILE A 178 4.82 -7.89 -9.83
CA ILE A 178 4.38 -6.87 -8.89
C ILE A 178 2.85 -6.83 -8.93
N TYR A 179 2.23 -6.81 -7.76
CA TYR A 179 0.79 -6.85 -7.62
C TYR A 179 0.32 -5.81 -6.61
N HIS A 180 -0.56 -4.93 -7.03
CA HIS A 180 -1.28 -4.05 -6.13
C HIS A 180 -2.37 -4.83 -5.38
N MET A 181 -2.59 -4.44 -4.13
CA MET A 181 -3.59 -5.06 -3.26
C MET A 181 -4.55 -4.00 -2.75
N GLY A 182 -5.82 -4.16 -3.07
CA GLY A 182 -6.93 -3.35 -2.59
C GLY A 182 -8.22 -4.14 -2.62
N ASP A 183 -9.15 -3.81 -1.73
CA ASP A 183 -10.52 -4.30 -1.81
C ASP A 183 -11.21 -3.67 -3.03
N ASP A 184 -12.27 -4.27 -3.54
CA ASP A 184 -12.91 -3.84 -4.79
C ASP A 184 -13.54 -2.45 -4.68
N GLU A 185 -14.03 -2.09 -3.50
CA GLU A 185 -14.68 -0.82 -3.26
C GLU A 185 -13.74 0.21 -2.65
N ALA A 186 -13.56 1.33 -3.35
CA ALA A 186 -12.94 2.51 -2.79
C ALA A 186 -13.98 3.30 -1.99
N LEU A 187 -13.67 3.61 -0.73
CA LEU A 187 -14.56 4.32 0.19
C LEU A 187 -14.12 5.78 0.40
N SER A 188 -15.09 6.66 0.55
CA SER A 188 -14.85 8.00 1.05
C SER A 188 -14.64 8.00 2.58
N THR A 189 -14.01 9.04 3.10
CA THR A 189 -13.89 9.20 4.55
C THR A 189 -15.26 9.32 5.22
N ASN A 190 -16.23 9.92 4.55
CA ASN A 190 -17.60 10.04 5.06
C ASN A 190 -18.32 8.69 5.16
N GLU A 191 -18.21 7.85 4.11
CA GLU A 191 -18.76 6.48 4.10
C GLU A 191 -18.10 5.64 5.20
N LEU A 192 -16.78 5.75 5.35
CA LEU A 192 -16.04 5.03 6.37
C LEU A 192 -16.49 5.42 7.79
N ILE A 193 -16.72 6.72 8.04
CA ILE A 193 -17.27 7.20 9.31
C ILE A 193 -18.70 6.66 9.54
N ALA A 194 -19.53 6.64 8.49
CA ALA A 194 -20.88 6.09 8.58
C ALA A 194 -20.86 4.60 8.96
N ILE A 195 -20.03 3.79 8.28
CA ILE A 195 -19.86 2.36 8.58
C ILE A 195 -19.36 2.15 10.03
N MET A 196 -18.37 2.95 10.48
CA MET A 196 -17.86 2.87 11.84
C MET A 196 -18.96 3.23 12.88
N CYS A 197 -19.79 4.23 12.60
CA CYS A 197 -20.89 4.62 13.47
C CYS A 197 -21.97 3.54 13.53
N GLU A 198 -22.34 3.00 12.39
CA GLU A 198 -23.32 1.89 12.29
C GLU A 198 -22.86 0.69 13.12
N ALA A 199 -21.61 0.26 12.95
CA ALA A 199 -21.02 -0.84 13.73
C ALA A 199 -21.01 -0.59 15.25
N MET A 200 -21.03 0.69 15.69
CA MET A 200 -21.08 1.10 17.10
C MET A 200 -22.49 1.44 17.58
N GLY A 201 -23.53 1.31 16.76
CA GLY A 201 -24.89 1.74 17.07
C GLY A 201 -25.01 3.26 17.30
N LYS A 202 -24.22 4.08 16.63
CA LYS A 202 -24.18 5.53 16.75
C LYS A 202 -24.61 6.23 15.47
N GLN A 203 -25.02 7.50 15.60
CA GLN A 203 -25.27 8.35 14.44
C GLN A 203 -24.00 9.08 14.04
N PRO A 204 -23.70 9.19 12.73
CA PRO A 204 -22.51 9.91 12.25
C PRO A 204 -22.68 11.43 12.43
N HIS A 205 -21.70 12.06 13.05
CA HIS A 205 -21.62 13.53 13.18
C HIS A 205 -20.69 14.08 12.11
N ILE A 206 -21.17 14.23 10.87
CA ILE A 206 -20.43 14.77 9.74
C ILE A 206 -20.91 16.18 9.43
N TRP A 207 -20.03 17.16 9.60
CA TRP A 207 -20.30 18.56 9.28
C TRP A 207 -19.78 18.89 7.90
N LYS A 208 -20.63 19.46 7.07
CA LYS A 208 -20.27 19.95 5.74
C LYS A 208 -19.81 21.40 5.84
N MET A 209 -18.56 21.60 6.28
CA MET A 209 -17.95 22.94 6.28
C MET A 209 -17.45 23.27 4.87
N ASN A 210 -17.65 24.52 4.45
CA ASN A 210 -17.25 24.99 3.13
C ASN A 210 -15.76 24.74 2.87
N LYS A 211 -15.44 24.19 1.70
CA LYS A 211 -14.06 23.82 1.29
C LYS A 211 -13.10 25.00 1.40
N GLY A 212 -13.48 26.17 0.86
CA GLY A 212 -12.63 27.37 0.89
C GLY A 212 -12.35 27.87 2.30
N PHE A 213 -13.32 27.74 3.22
CA PHE A 213 -13.10 28.06 4.64
C PHE A 213 -12.08 27.10 5.27
N MET A 214 -12.20 25.80 5.01
CA MET A 214 -11.27 24.80 5.55
C MET A 214 -9.85 24.96 4.95
N GLU A 215 -9.75 25.28 3.68
CA GLU A 215 -8.47 25.60 3.01
C GLU A 215 -7.83 26.86 3.61
N GLY A 216 -8.62 27.90 3.88
CA GLY A 216 -8.16 29.09 4.58
C GLY A 216 -7.65 28.80 5.98
N CYS A 217 -8.38 28.00 6.77
CA CYS A 217 -7.94 27.56 8.09
C CYS A 217 -6.65 26.76 8.02
N ALA A 218 -6.52 25.85 7.03
CA ALA A 218 -5.31 25.07 6.83
C ALA A 218 -4.13 25.94 6.38
N GLY A 219 -4.37 26.98 5.57
CA GLY A 219 -3.36 27.97 5.19
C GLY A 219 -2.81 28.73 6.40
N LEU A 220 -3.70 29.24 7.26
CA LEU A 220 -3.31 29.84 8.54
C LEU A 220 -2.59 28.84 9.44
N GLY A 221 -3.05 27.58 9.47
CA GLY A 221 -2.40 26.52 10.22
C GLY A 221 -0.97 26.24 9.76
N THR A 222 -0.71 26.33 8.46
CA THR A 222 0.64 26.22 7.90
C THR A 222 1.53 27.36 8.38
N LEU A 223 1.03 28.59 8.36
CA LEU A 223 1.76 29.77 8.81
C LEU A 223 2.08 29.72 10.32
N LEU A 224 1.14 29.25 11.12
CA LEU A 224 1.24 29.20 12.57
C LEU A 224 1.76 27.85 13.12
N HIS A 225 2.18 26.93 12.25
CA HIS A 225 2.64 25.58 12.60
C HIS A 225 1.61 24.76 13.43
N LEU A 226 0.32 24.95 13.14
CA LEU A 226 -0.77 24.25 13.82
C LEU A 226 -0.94 22.81 13.32
N PRO A 227 -1.63 21.94 14.08
CA PRO A 227 -1.87 20.55 13.71
C PRO A 227 -2.63 20.37 12.38
N LEU A 228 -3.56 21.26 12.05
CA LEU A 228 -4.22 21.30 10.74
C LEU A 228 -3.46 22.28 9.84
N ASN A 229 -2.79 21.75 8.82
CA ASN A 229 -2.08 22.53 7.80
C ASN A 229 -2.50 22.06 6.39
N THR A 230 -2.05 22.76 5.36
CA THR A 230 -2.43 22.50 3.96
C THR A 230 -2.02 21.10 3.51
N GLU A 231 -0.86 20.61 3.92
CA GLU A 231 -0.38 19.25 3.57
C GLU A 231 -1.27 18.19 4.21
N ARG A 232 -1.61 18.32 5.48
CA ARG A 232 -2.49 17.38 6.17
C ARG A 232 -3.91 17.41 5.61
N LEU A 233 -4.44 18.61 5.32
CA LEU A 233 -5.74 18.73 4.69
C LEU A 233 -5.75 18.01 3.34
N ARG A 234 -4.75 18.25 2.49
CA ARG A 234 -4.60 17.56 1.21
C ARG A 234 -4.58 16.04 1.41
N LYS A 235 -3.74 15.52 2.30
CA LYS A 235 -3.65 14.08 2.58
C LYS A 235 -4.93 13.46 3.13
N LEU A 236 -5.79 14.25 3.81
CA LEU A 236 -7.08 13.77 4.31
C LEU A 236 -8.17 13.76 3.23
N THR A 237 -8.04 14.62 2.22
CA THR A 237 -9.09 14.88 1.21
C THR A 237 -8.72 14.39 -0.20
N GLU A 238 -7.49 13.95 -0.45
CA GLU A 238 -7.06 13.43 -1.76
C GLU A 238 -7.66 12.06 -2.07
N ASN A 239 -7.87 11.82 -3.36
CA ASN A 239 -8.20 10.50 -3.88
C ASN A 239 -6.95 9.61 -3.88
N TYR A 240 -7.14 8.34 -3.53
CA TYR A 240 -6.09 7.34 -3.62
C TYR A 240 -6.70 5.98 -3.95
N VAL A 241 -7.13 5.83 -5.19
CA VAL A 241 -7.75 4.61 -5.71
C VAL A 241 -6.68 3.77 -6.39
N VAL A 242 -6.69 2.48 -6.13
CA VAL A 242 -5.67 1.52 -6.60
C VAL A 242 -6.36 0.35 -7.27
N SER A 243 -5.84 -0.06 -8.43
CA SER A 243 -6.32 -1.24 -9.15
C SER A 243 -5.86 -2.52 -8.46
N ASN A 244 -6.77 -3.48 -8.31
CA ASN A 244 -6.48 -4.85 -7.92
C ASN A 244 -6.69 -5.84 -9.07
N ALA A 245 -6.97 -5.35 -10.28
CA ALA A 245 -7.35 -6.16 -11.42
C ALA A 245 -6.27 -7.19 -11.80
N LYS A 246 -4.98 -6.82 -11.68
CA LYS A 246 -3.88 -7.71 -12.02
C LYS A 246 -3.79 -8.92 -11.09
N ILE A 247 -3.93 -8.73 -9.79
CA ILE A 247 -3.88 -9.85 -8.84
C ILE A 247 -5.13 -10.72 -8.93
N LYS A 248 -6.31 -10.12 -9.16
CA LYS A 248 -7.55 -10.87 -9.39
C LYS A 248 -7.43 -11.76 -10.63
N ALA A 249 -7.00 -11.21 -11.75
CA ALA A 249 -6.77 -11.97 -12.98
C ALA A 249 -5.74 -13.10 -12.78
N ALA A 250 -4.63 -12.81 -12.07
CA ALA A 250 -3.58 -13.80 -11.84
C ALA A 250 -4.03 -14.97 -10.94
N LEU A 251 -4.95 -14.72 -10.01
CA LEU A 251 -5.52 -15.73 -9.12
C LEU A 251 -6.79 -16.40 -9.69
N GLY A 252 -7.36 -15.87 -10.77
CA GLY A 252 -8.63 -16.34 -11.34
C GLY A 252 -9.80 -16.12 -10.38
N ILE A 253 -9.89 -14.93 -9.80
CA ILE A 253 -10.99 -14.50 -8.93
C ILE A 253 -11.69 -13.28 -9.53
N ASP A 254 -13.02 -13.21 -9.34
CA ASP A 254 -13.88 -12.13 -9.85
C ASP A 254 -13.97 -10.95 -8.85
#